data_2438f43ae5d29b5ab4a85913bf82048e
#
_entry.id   2438f43ae5d29b5ab4a85913bf82048e
#
_cell.length_a   1.000
_cell.length_b   1.000
_cell.length_c   1.000
_cell.angle_alpha   90.00
_cell.angle_beta   90.00
_cell.angle_gamma   90.00
#
_symmetry.space_group_name_H-M   'P 1'
#
loop_
_entity.id
_entity.type
_entity.pdbx_description
1 polymer ?
#
loop_
_entity_poly.entity_id
_entity_poly.type
_entity_poly.pdbx_seq_one_letter_code
_entity_poly.pdbx_strand_id
1 'polypeptide(L)' 'MPRKGRLSEIFSKALYADNPASYIVGYLDYDTIKESTLPEFIKESDNFETIPITRIEFVKKENRILFRKSKQKVN' A
#
# COMPACT_ATOMS: atom_id res chain seq x y z
N MET A 1 -8.95 -21.87 -0.88
CA MET A 1 -9.55 -20.75 -0.95
C MET A 1 -8.65 -19.61 -0.93
N PRO A 2 -8.77 -18.79 -1.81
CA PRO A 2 -7.88 -17.69 -1.84
C PRO A 2 -8.20 -16.75 -0.75
N ARG A 3 -7.21 -16.20 -0.15
CA ARG A 3 -7.40 -15.30 0.84
C ARG A 3 -7.03 -13.99 0.38
N LYS A 4 -7.78 -12.98 0.73
CA LYS A 4 -7.42 -11.67 0.40
C LYS A 4 -6.23 -11.30 1.13
N GLY A 5 -5.37 -10.60 0.52
CA GLY A 5 -4.20 -10.11 1.20
C GLY A 5 -4.56 -9.07 2.21
N ARG A 6 -3.65 -8.85 3.13
CA ARG A 6 -3.84 -7.83 4.11
C ARG A 6 -3.98 -6.46 3.46
N LEU A 7 -3.26 -6.23 2.37
CA LEU A 7 -3.37 -4.95 1.67
C LEU A 7 -4.76 -4.72 1.14
N SER A 8 -5.39 -5.76 0.63
CA SER A 8 -6.74 -5.61 0.13
C SER A 8 -7.68 -5.17 1.21
N GLU A 9 -7.52 -5.74 2.39
CA GLU A 9 -8.36 -5.36 3.50
C GLU A 9 -8.14 -3.94 3.93
N ILE A 10 -6.87 -3.54 3.99
CA ILE A 10 -6.54 -2.19 4.40
C ILE A 10 -7.10 -1.17 3.41
N PHE A 11 -6.95 -1.46 2.12
CA PHE A 11 -7.44 -0.54 1.11
C PHE A 11 -8.95 -0.46 1.12
N SER A 12 -9.63 -1.57 1.29
CA SER A 12 -11.08 -1.55 1.35
C SER A 12 -11.56 -0.72 2.52
N LYS A 13 -10.94 -0.92 3.67
CA LYS A 13 -11.35 -0.16 4.83
C LYS A 13 -11.06 1.32 4.65
N ALA A 14 -9.93 1.64 4.06
CA ALA A 14 -9.57 3.03 3.87
C ALA A 14 -10.51 3.73 2.90
N LEU A 15 -10.91 3.02 1.86
CA LEU A 15 -11.73 3.65 0.84
C LEU A 15 -13.20 3.72 1.22
N TYR A 16 -13.68 2.77 2.01
CA TYR A 16 -15.10 2.72 2.29
C TYR A 16 -15.49 3.06 3.71
N ALA A 17 -14.58 2.92 4.64
CA ALA A 17 -14.92 3.15 6.03
C ALA A 17 -14.05 4.17 6.74
N ASP A 18 -13.08 4.70 6.06
CA ASP A 18 -12.15 5.61 6.68
C ASP A 18 -11.76 6.69 5.68
N ASN A 19 -10.84 7.55 6.08
CA ASN A 19 -10.39 8.62 5.20
C ASN A 19 -9.14 8.19 4.47
N PRO A 20 -9.22 7.88 3.19
CA PRO A 20 -8.05 7.38 2.48
C PRO A 20 -6.90 8.38 2.42
N ALA A 21 -7.20 9.66 2.52
CA ALA A 21 -6.13 10.66 2.47
C ALA A 21 -5.22 10.59 3.68
N SER A 22 -5.65 9.91 4.74
CA SER A 22 -4.82 9.75 5.91
C SER A 22 -3.82 8.60 5.76
N TYR A 23 -3.93 7.83 4.71
CA TYR A 23 -3.07 6.67 4.51
C TYR A 23 -1.93 7.01 3.58
N ILE A 24 -0.75 6.55 3.94
CA ILE A 24 0.44 6.77 3.12
C ILE A 24 0.90 5.42 2.61
N VAL A 25 1.14 5.33 1.33
CA VAL A 25 1.62 4.11 0.70
C VAL A 25 3.07 4.30 0.31
N GLY A 26 3.92 3.40 0.78
CA GLY A 26 5.31 3.39 0.36
C GLY A 26 5.51 2.27 -0.63
N TYR A 27 6.01 2.58 -1.80
CA TYR A 27 6.18 1.58 -2.83
C TYR A 27 7.53 1.72 -3.48
N LEU A 28 7.99 0.64 -4.07
CA LEU A 28 9.29 0.59 -4.67
C LEU A 28 9.23 1.11 -6.09
N ASP A 29 10.04 2.12 -6.39
CA ASP A 29 10.11 2.69 -7.72
C ASP A 29 11.55 2.49 -8.15
N TYR A 30 11.81 1.47 -8.95
CA TYR A 30 13.14 1.05 -9.30
C TYR A 30 13.85 0.60 -8.02
N ASP A 31 14.81 1.34 -7.55
CA ASP A 31 15.48 0.96 -6.31
C ASP A 31 15.27 1.99 -5.23
N THR A 32 14.23 2.79 -5.36
CA THR A 32 13.93 3.83 -4.40
C THR A 32 12.52 3.66 -3.87
N ILE A 33 12.33 3.90 -2.58
CA ILE A 33 11.01 3.84 -2.00
C ILE A 33 10.38 5.22 -2.08
N LYS A 34 9.21 5.28 -2.70
CA LYS A 34 8.48 6.52 -2.79
C LYS A 34 7.23 6.44 -1.96
N GLU A 35 6.78 7.58 -1.46
CA GLU A 35 5.60 7.63 -0.63
C GLU A 35 4.58 8.57 -1.24
N SER A 36 3.32 8.18 -1.16
CA SER A 36 2.25 9.07 -1.56
C SER A 36 1.01 8.68 -0.80
N THR A 37 0.03 9.57 -0.80
CA THR A 37 -1.22 9.23 -0.13
C THR A 37 -1.91 8.14 -0.93
N LEU A 38 -2.81 7.43 -0.26
CA LEU A 38 -3.52 6.36 -0.92
C LEU A 38 -4.29 6.82 -2.15
N PRO A 39 -5.05 7.94 -2.09
CA PRO A 39 -5.74 8.38 -3.30
C PRO A 39 -4.79 8.70 -4.43
N GLU A 40 -3.66 9.29 -4.12
CA GLU A 40 -2.70 9.60 -5.16
C GLU A 40 -2.07 8.34 -5.72
N PHE A 41 -1.81 7.37 -4.88
CA PHE A 41 -1.24 6.13 -5.34
C PHE A 41 -2.22 5.41 -6.29
N ILE A 42 -3.50 5.40 -5.94
CA ILE A 42 -4.49 4.76 -6.77
C ILE A 42 -4.55 5.45 -8.12
N LYS A 43 -4.46 6.77 -8.11
CA LYS A 43 -4.51 7.52 -9.34
C LYS A 43 -3.28 7.28 -10.19
N GLU A 44 -2.11 7.29 -9.59
CA GLU A 44 -0.88 7.11 -10.35
C GLU A 44 -0.74 5.69 -10.86
N SER A 45 -1.24 4.73 -10.12
CA SER A 45 -1.13 3.35 -10.53
C SER A 45 -2.28 2.91 -11.42
N ASP A 46 -3.20 3.82 -11.69
CA ASP A 46 -4.35 3.52 -12.53
C ASP A 46 -5.07 2.30 -11.96
N ASN A 47 -5.45 2.39 -10.69
CA ASN A 47 -6.11 1.30 -10.00
C ASN A 47 -5.25 0.06 -9.94
N PHE A 48 -3.97 0.24 -9.66
CA PHE A 48 -3.00 -0.84 -9.47
C PHE A 48 -2.65 -1.56 -10.76
N GLU A 49 -2.89 -0.93 -11.89
CA GLU A 49 -2.52 -1.56 -13.14
C GLU A 49 -1.11 -1.21 -13.56
N THR A 50 -0.74 0.04 -13.36
CA THR A 50 0.60 0.48 -13.71
C THR A 50 1.60 0.14 -12.62
N ILE A 51 1.21 0.31 -11.36
CA ILE A 51 2.05 -0.04 -10.25
C ILE A 51 1.34 -1.14 -9.47
N PRO A 52 1.77 -2.38 -9.62
CA PRO A 52 1.05 -3.47 -8.97
C PRO A 52 1.19 -3.43 -7.46
N ILE A 53 0.23 -4.05 -6.81
CA ILE A 53 0.22 -4.11 -5.37
C ILE A 53 1.49 -4.74 -4.82
N THR A 54 2.10 -5.63 -5.57
CA THR A 54 3.30 -6.30 -5.09
C THR A 54 4.47 -5.35 -4.93
N ARG A 55 4.39 -4.15 -5.49
CA ARG A 55 5.46 -3.19 -5.30
C ARG A 55 5.33 -2.40 -4.03
N ILE A 56 4.21 -2.51 -3.33
CA ILE A 56 4.00 -1.77 -2.11
C ILE A 56 4.84 -2.37 -1.01
N GLU A 57 5.64 -1.51 -0.36
CA GLU A 57 6.50 -1.94 0.72
C GLU A 57 5.86 -1.74 2.07
N PHE A 58 5.08 -0.69 2.23
CA PHE A 58 4.40 -0.48 3.48
C PHE A 58 3.21 0.45 3.29
N VAL A 59 2.30 0.39 4.25
CA VAL A 59 1.18 1.29 4.30
C VAL A 59 1.08 1.77 5.73
N LYS A 60 0.98 3.06 5.92
CA LYS A 60 0.86 3.58 7.26
C LYS A 60 -0.24 4.63 7.32
N LYS A 61 -0.77 4.82 8.50
CA LYS A 61 -1.78 5.81 8.73
C LYS A 61 -1.31 6.67 9.88
N GLU A 62 -1.13 7.94 9.63
CA GLU A 62 -0.61 8.88 10.61
C GLU A 62 0.75 8.36 11.07
N ASN A 63 0.91 7.98 12.30
CA ASN A 63 2.20 7.47 12.74
C ASN A 63 2.20 5.98 12.97
N ARG A 64 1.22 5.28 12.40
CA ARG A 64 1.11 3.87 12.65
C ARG A 64 1.29 3.07 11.37
N ILE A 65 2.12 2.08 11.39
CA ILE A 65 2.32 1.22 10.25
C ILE A 65 1.28 0.11 10.29
N LEU A 66 0.47 0.05 9.23
CA LEU A 66 -0.57 -0.95 9.15
C LEU A 66 -0.12 -2.19 8.37
N PHE A 67 0.79 -2.02 7.43
CA PHE A 67 1.29 -3.13 6.65
C PHE A 67 2.76 -2.89 6.35
N ARG A 68 3.56 -3.94 6.38
CA ARG A 68 4.94 -3.82 6.03
C ARG A 68 5.37 -5.10 5.40
N LYS A 69 5.94 -4.99 4.20
CA LYS A 69 6.38 -6.16 3.51
C LYS A 69 7.58 -6.75 4.25
N SER A 70 7.49 -7.99 4.57
CA SER A 70 8.54 -8.62 5.31
C SER A 70 9.65 -8.99 4.37
N LYS A 71 10.84 -8.50 4.64
CA LYS A 71 11.90 -8.86 3.85
C LYS A 71 12.52 -9.95 4.42
N GLN A 72 12.42 -10.92 4.29
CA GLN A 72 12.96 -11.94 4.97
C GLN A 72 14.18 -12.26 4.68
N LYS A 73 14.88 -12.24 4.95
CA LYS A 73 15.92 -12.41 4.64
C LYS A 73 16.44 -13.37 4.78
N VAL A 74 16.56 -13.88 4.65
CA VAL A 74 16.92 -14.59 4.68
C VAL A 74 17.73 -14.91 4.86
N ASN A 75 18.10 -15.02 5.07
CA ASN A 75 18.55 -15.21 5.23
C ASN A 75 18.81 -15.32 5.37
#